data_ab57ef07cd41c4602361f248e9537653
#
_entry.id   ab57ef07cd41c4602361f248e9537653
#
_cell.length_a   1.000
_cell.length_b   1.000
_cell.length_c   1.000
_cell.angle_alpha   90.00
_cell.angle_beta   90.00
_cell.angle_gamma   90.00
#
_symmetry.space_group_name_H-M   'P 1'
#
loop_
_entity.id
_entity.type
_entity.pdbx_description
1 polymer ?
#
loop_
_entity_poly.entity_id
_entity_poly.type
_entity_poly.pdbx_seq_one_letter_code
_entity_poly.pdbx_strand_id
1 'polypeptide(L)'
;MSKGSESGIREGRSGRQSASTFPNRFIPLYYQLENILRSKIEGGEVPQNHKLPTEQELSREYKISRATVRQALAALVSEGLLYRKQGKGTFVTEKAGQTKSVKLTGFTEDLLEGHQAEVKVMEKGKVPAPERVAILLRVPAGEEVTRFKRLRSVDGGPLSYILSYLTTEIGEQISERDLQSHTMLHLLEEKLGISLGTIRHSVESAKANIEVASLLGISVFEPVLYMETAVYSAEGQPVEVVDSYFRADRYRYTVELIRSQQLRKDRAKRR
;
A
#
# COMPACT_ATOMS: atom_id res chain seq x y z
N MET A 1 -3.24 32.32 -78.68
CA MET A 1 -4.57 32.23 -78.03
C MET A 1 -4.65 30.92 -77.28
N SER A 2 -4.52 30.92 -76.01
CA SER A 2 -5.27 30.08 -75.08
C SER A 2 -4.86 30.37 -73.66
N LYS A 3 -5.83 30.55 -72.83
CA LYS A 3 -5.73 31.03 -71.44
C LYS A 3 -5.32 29.91 -70.49
N GLY A 4 -4.35 30.14 -69.62
CA GLY A 4 -4.05 29.34 -68.50
C GLY A 4 -5.11 29.51 -67.41
N SER A 5 -5.46 28.44 -66.72
CA SER A 5 -6.29 28.41 -65.53
C SER A 5 -5.41 27.99 -64.33
N GLU A 6 -5.21 28.94 -63.44
CA GLU A 6 -4.61 28.70 -62.13
C GLU A 6 -5.57 27.94 -61.25
N SER A 7 -5.21 26.77 -60.80
CA SER A 7 -5.91 26.02 -59.75
C SER A 7 -5.24 26.29 -58.42
N GLY A 8 -5.89 27.10 -57.60
CA GLY A 8 -5.48 27.38 -56.25
C GLY A 8 -5.58 26.11 -55.34
N ILE A 9 -4.45 25.74 -54.78
CA ILE A 9 -4.36 24.70 -53.76
C ILE A 9 -4.84 25.30 -52.45
N ARG A 10 -5.99 24.87 -51.96
CA ARG A 10 -6.48 25.19 -50.61
C ARG A 10 -5.65 24.38 -49.64
N GLU A 11 -4.79 25.03 -48.87
CA GLU A 11 -4.17 24.45 -47.67
C GLU A 11 -5.23 24.04 -46.67
N GLY A 12 -5.31 22.74 -46.46
CA GLY A 12 -6.12 22.12 -45.41
C GLY A 12 -5.57 22.53 -44.04
N ARG A 13 -6.29 23.35 -43.30
CA ARG A 13 -6.05 23.54 -41.87
C ARG A 13 -6.18 22.21 -41.15
N SER A 14 -5.04 21.60 -40.84
CA SER A 14 -4.92 20.51 -39.89
C SER A 14 -5.36 21.02 -38.53
N GLY A 15 -6.61 20.73 -38.16
CA GLY A 15 -7.11 20.96 -36.82
C GLY A 15 -6.34 20.06 -35.84
N ARG A 16 -5.38 20.62 -35.13
CA ARG A 16 -4.85 20.00 -33.92
C ARG A 16 -6.01 19.85 -32.95
N GLN A 17 -6.55 18.65 -32.87
CA GLN A 17 -7.39 18.24 -31.75
C GLN A 17 -6.52 18.36 -30.51
N SER A 18 -6.79 19.37 -29.68
CA SER A 18 -6.22 19.48 -28.34
C SER A 18 -6.71 18.26 -27.55
N ALA A 19 -5.85 17.27 -27.37
CA ALA A 19 -6.12 16.18 -26.48
C ALA A 19 -6.56 16.77 -25.12
N SER A 20 -7.73 16.36 -24.65
CA SER A 20 -8.26 16.77 -23.35
C SER A 20 -7.22 16.43 -22.29
N THR A 21 -6.77 17.41 -21.52
CA THR A 21 -5.82 17.22 -20.41
C THR A 21 -6.36 16.21 -19.38
N PHE A 22 -7.68 16.02 -19.37
CA PHE A 22 -8.38 15.10 -18.49
C PHE A 22 -9.11 14.04 -19.32
N PRO A 23 -8.57 12.80 -19.39
CA PRO A 23 -9.07 11.77 -20.29
C PRO A 23 -10.39 11.13 -19.84
N ASN A 24 -10.81 11.28 -18.59
CA ASN A 24 -11.96 10.56 -18.04
C ASN A 24 -13.00 11.48 -17.41
N ARG A 25 -14.20 11.54 -18.04
CA ARG A 25 -15.33 12.38 -17.56
C ARG A 25 -16.02 11.84 -16.30
N PHE A 26 -15.79 10.58 -15.95
CA PHE A 26 -16.40 9.93 -14.77
C PHE A 26 -15.55 10.13 -13.49
N ILE A 27 -14.30 10.57 -13.64
CA ILE A 27 -13.41 10.82 -12.51
C ILE A 27 -13.45 12.32 -12.19
N PRO A 28 -13.66 12.70 -10.90
CA PRO A 28 -13.65 14.11 -10.50
C PRO A 28 -12.36 14.83 -10.93
N LEU A 29 -12.49 16.05 -11.44
CA LEU A 29 -11.35 16.81 -11.98
C LEU A 29 -10.25 17.08 -10.94
N TYR A 30 -10.63 17.29 -9.67
CA TYR A 30 -9.63 17.47 -8.60
C TYR A 30 -8.77 16.21 -8.42
N TYR A 31 -9.38 15.04 -8.50
CA TYR A 31 -8.68 13.76 -8.36
C TYR A 31 -7.75 13.48 -9.55
N GLN A 32 -8.19 13.83 -10.76
CA GLN A 32 -7.34 13.70 -11.96
C GLN A 32 -6.13 14.66 -11.88
N LEU A 33 -6.33 15.92 -11.45
CA LEU A 33 -5.23 16.85 -11.25
C LEU A 33 -4.27 16.40 -10.14
N GLU A 34 -4.81 15.91 -9.03
CA GLU A 34 -4.03 15.33 -7.93
C GLU A 34 -3.10 14.23 -8.44
N ASN A 35 -3.63 13.25 -9.20
CA ASN A 35 -2.84 12.17 -9.75
C ASN A 35 -1.77 12.64 -10.76
N ILE A 36 -2.08 13.64 -11.60
CA ILE A 36 -1.11 14.23 -12.53
C ILE A 36 0.05 14.86 -11.77
N LEU A 37 -0.26 15.68 -10.74
CA LEU A 37 0.77 16.34 -9.95
C LEU A 37 1.56 15.32 -9.12
N ARG A 38 0.92 14.31 -8.55
CA ARG A 38 1.56 13.20 -7.85
C ARG A 38 2.57 12.50 -8.76
N SER A 39 2.15 12.07 -9.94
CA SER A 39 3.02 11.39 -10.90
C SER A 39 4.23 12.23 -11.28
N LYS A 40 4.06 13.53 -11.48
CA LYS A 40 5.17 14.45 -11.77
C LYS A 40 6.15 14.60 -10.61
N ILE A 41 5.64 14.62 -9.38
CA ILE A 41 6.45 14.73 -8.16
C ILE A 41 7.21 13.42 -7.91
N GLU A 42 6.52 12.29 -7.92
CA GLU A 42 7.10 10.97 -7.67
C GLU A 42 8.04 10.53 -8.79
N GLY A 43 7.73 10.90 -10.03
CA GLY A 43 8.59 10.69 -11.22
C GLY A 43 9.82 11.59 -11.27
N GLY A 44 9.95 12.56 -10.33
CA GLY A 44 11.09 13.48 -10.28
C GLY A 44 11.05 14.61 -11.30
N GLU A 45 9.95 14.79 -12.05
CA GLU A 45 9.78 15.92 -12.97
C GLU A 45 9.69 17.26 -12.21
N VAL A 46 9.17 17.22 -10.98
CA VAL A 46 9.16 18.36 -10.07
C VAL A 46 10.07 18.04 -8.89
N PRO A 47 11.24 18.68 -8.78
CA PRO A 47 12.22 18.38 -7.75
C PRO A 47 11.73 18.70 -6.33
N GLN A 48 12.37 18.07 -5.34
CA GLN A 48 12.17 18.40 -3.92
C GLN A 48 12.47 19.89 -3.65
N ASN A 49 11.73 20.46 -2.69
CA ASN A 49 11.79 21.90 -2.37
C ASN A 49 11.42 22.85 -3.52
N HIS A 50 11.02 22.32 -4.67
CA HIS A 50 10.58 23.14 -5.79
C HIS A 50 9.23 23.77 -5.50
N LYS A 51 9.08 25.03 -5.91
CA LYS A 51 7.81 25.76 -5.81
C LYS A 51 6.89 25.36 -6.94
N LEU A 52 5.68 24.92 -6.62
CA LEU A 52 4.64 24.66 -7.60
C LEU A 52 4.08 25.97 -8.17
N PRO A 53 3.53 25.94 -9.38
CA PRO A 53 2.74 27.04 -9.92
C PRO A 53 1.59 27.39 -8.97
N THR A 54 1.19 28.65 -8.98
CA THR A 54 0.08 29.14 -8.14
C THR A 54 -1.25 28.48 -8.50
N GLU A 55 -2.22 28.52 -7.59
CA GLU A 55 -3.59 28.01 -7.87
C GLU A 55 -4.18 28.67 -9.14
N GLN A 56 -3.83 29.92 -9.42
CA GLN A 56 -4.28 30.62 -10.61
C GLN A 56 -3.60 30.13 -11.89
N GLU A 57 -2.30 29.86 -11.84
CA GLU A 57 -1.54 29.33 -12.98
C GLU A 57 -1.98 27.90 -13.30
N LEU A 58 -2.11 27.03 -12.29
CA LEU A 58 -2.64 25.67 -12.47
C LEU A 58 -4.09 25.68 -13.00
N SER A 59 -4.93 26.61 -12.51
CA SER A 59 -6.30 26.77 -13.01
C SER A 59 -6.33 27.14 -14.51
N ARG A 60 -5.41 27.97 -14.97
CA ARG A 60 -5.28 28.32 -16.40
C ARG A 60 -4.69 27.18 -17.23
N GLU A 61 -3.63 26.56 -16.73
CA GLU A 61 -2.93 25.46 -17.42
C GLU A 61 -3.87 24.28 -17.68
N TYR A 62 -4.58 23.86 -16.62
CA TYR A 62 -5.46 22.70 -16.69
C TYR A 62 -6.92 23.03 -17.06
N LYS A 63 -7.26 24.31 -17.23
CA LYS A 63 -8.61 24.79 -17.60
C LYS A 63 -9.71 24.34 -16.63
N ILE A 64 -9.44 24.37 -15.33
CA ILE A 64 -10.36 23.98 -14.25
C ILE A 64 -10.49 25.12 -13.23
N SER A 65 -11.53 25.05 -12.37
CA SER A 65 -11.75 26.09 -11.37
C SER A 65 -10.63 26.13 -10.33
N ARG A 66 -10.36 27.31 -9.76
CA ARG A 66 -9.42 27.47 -8.64
C ARG A 66 -9.82 26.64 -7.42
N ALA A 67 -11.13 26.45 -7.19
CA ALA A 67 -11.64 25.61 -6.11
C ALA A 67 -11.20 24.14 -6.30
N THR A 68 -11.31 23.63 -7.53
CA THR A 68 -10.87 22.28 -7.91
C THR A 68 -9.36 22.12 -7.73
N VAL A 69 -8.56 23.11 -8.16
CA VAL A 69 -7.10 23.10 -7.93
C VAL A 69 -6.77 23.11 -6.44
N ARG A 70 -7.45 23.95 -5.65
CA ARG A 70 -7.24 24.03 -4.20
C ARG A 70 -7.53 22.71 -3.51
N GLN A 71 -8.58 22.00 -3.93
CA GLN A 71 -8.94 20.69 -3.42
C GLN A 71 -7.86 19.66 -3.73
N ALA A 72 -7.35 19.60 -4.96
CA ALA A 72 -6.25 18.72 -5.35
C ALA A 72 -4.97 18.98 -4.56
N LEU A 73 -4.59 20.26 -4.43
CA LEU A 73 -3.41 20.65 -3.65
C LEU A 73 -3.58 20.36 -2.15
N ALA A 74 -4.80 20.51 -1.60
CA ALA A 74 -5.08 20.20 -0.21
C ALA A 74 -4.92 18.70 0.08
N ALA A 75 -5.35 17.83 -0.83
CA ALA A 75 -5.13 16.39 -0.74
C ALA A 75 -3.62 16.06 -0.69
N LEU A 76 -2.83 16.58 -1.64
CA LEU A 76 -1.38 16.36 -1.66
C LEU A 76 -0.64 16.93 -0.44
N VAL A 77 -1.16 18.02 0.16
CA VAL A 77 -0.63 18.57 1.42
C VAL A 77 -0.97 17.63 2.60
N SER A 78 -2.21 17.10 2.66
CA SER A 78 -2.62 16.18 3.72
C SER A 78 -1.82 14.87 3.71
N GLU A 79 -1.36 14.44 2.53
CA GLU A 79 -0.50 13.27 2.35
C GLU A 79 1.00 13.56 2.57
N GLY A 80 1.34 14.83 2.81
CA GLY A 80 2.72 15.23 3.05
C GLY A 80 3.61 15.29 1.80
N LEU A 81 3.06 15.17 0.60
CA LEU A 81 3.80 15.37 -0.66
C LEU A 81 4.10 16.85 -0.93
N LEU A 82 3.23 17.72 -0.44
CA LEU A 82 3.37 19.18 -0.55
C LEU A 82 3.31 19.84 0.83
N TYR A 83 3.88 21.02 0.95
CA TYR A 83 3.69 21.89 2.09
C TYR A 83 3.46 23.33 1.68
N ARG A 84 2.70 24.08 2.49
CA ARG A 84 2.40 25.49 2.25
C ARG A 84 3.28 26.37 3.11
N LYS A 85 3.90 27.39 2.49
CA LYS A 85 4.53 28.50 3.21
C LYS A 85 3.69 29.75 3.02
N GLN A 86 3.18 30.31 4.13
CA GLN A 86 2.33 31.51 4.10
C GLN A 86 3.02 32.63 3.33
N GLY A 87 2.32 33.24 2.39
CA GLY A 87 2.83 34.32 1.52
C GLY A 87 3.86 33.89 0.47
N LYS A 88 4.39 32.66 0.51
CA LYS A 88 5.45 32.19 -0.41
C LYS A 88 4.97 31.19 -1.44
N GLY A 89 3.93 30.40 -1.13
CA GLY A 89 3.33 29.43 -2.05
C GLY A 89 3.34 28.00 -1.54
N THR A 90 3.11 27.06 -2.46
CA THR A 90 3.12 25.61 -2.22
C THR A 90 4.39 24.98 -2.78
N PHE A 91 5.02 24.11 -2.02
CA PHE A 91 6.32 23.52 -2.32
C PHE A 91 6.27 21.99 -2.19
N VAL A 92 7.10 21.29 -2.95
CA VAL A 92 7.31 19.83 -2.82
C VAL A 92 8.12 19.56 -1.57
N THR A 93 7.71 18.57 -0.77
CA THR A 93 8.44 18.20 0.45
C THR A 93 9.77 17.51 0.12
N GLU A 94 10.72 17.53 1.05
CA GLU A 94 11.97 16.75 0.93
C GLU A 94 11.73 15.24 0.92
N LYS A 95 10.59 14.82 1.47
CA LYS A 95 10.17 13.40 1.50
C LYS A 95 9.41 12.98 0.24
N ALA A 96 9.07 13.92 -0.66
CA ALA A 96 8.40 13.61 -1.91
C ALA A 96 9.33 12.80 -2.83
N GLY A 97 8.86 11.66 -3.31
CA GLY A 97 9.68 10.70 -4.06
C GLY A 97 10.44 9.71 -3.17
N GLN A 98 10.51 9.94 -1.87
CA GLN A 98 10.80 8.91 -0.90
C GLN A 98 9.47 8.29 -0.43
N THR A 99 8.78 7.61 -1.32
CA THR A 99 7.93 6.51 -0.87
C THR A 99 8.92 5.58 -0.19
N LYS A 100 9.01 5.65 1.13
CA LYS A 100 9.66 4.59 1.92
C LYS A 100 8.78 3.35 1.71
N SER A 101 8.88 2.77 0.52
CA SER A 101 8.40 1.41 0.33
C SER A 101 9.27 0.60 1.27
N VAL A 102 8.68 0.16 2.36
CA VAL A 102 9.32 -0.80 3.23
C VAL A 102 9.61 -2.00 2.35
N LYS A 103 10.89 -2.22 2.05
CA LYS A 103 11.33 -3.35 1.25
C LYS A 103 11.25 -4.54 2.18
N LEU A 104 10.12 -5.25 2.12
CA LEU A 104 9.95 -6.48 2.87
C LEU A 104 10.46 -7.63 2.02
N THR A 105 11.40 -8.33 2.55
CA THR A 105 11.88 -9.61 2.06
C THR A 105 10.97 -10.73 2.57
N GLY A 106 9.70 -10.71 2.16
CA GLY A 106 8.76 -11.82 2.37
C GLY A 106 8.22 -12.06 3.78
N PHE A 107 8.84 -11.54 4.84
CA PHE A 107 8.42 -11.73 6.23
C PHE A 107 8.08 -10.40 6.92
N THR A 108 7.04 -10.43 7.75
CA THR A 108 6.66 -9.29 8.61
C THR A 108 7.74 -8.93 9.63
N GLU A 109 8.71 -9.79 9.85
CA GLU A 109 9.84 -9.62 10.76
C GLU A 109 10.81 -8.55 10.29
N ASP A 110 11.07 -8.48 8.98
CA ASP A 110 11.93 -7.45 8.40
C ASP A 110 11.37 -6.02 8.53
N LEU A 111 10.07 -5.89 8.84
CA LEU A 111 9.45 -4.58 9.14
C LEU A 111 9.94 -3.97 10.47
N LEU A 112 10.43 -4.80 11.37
CA LEU A 112 10.90 -4.33 12.69
C LEU A 112 12.38 -3.94 12.64
N GLU A 113 13.14 -4.47 11.68
CA GLU A 113 14.54 -4.13 11.51
C GLU A 113 14.71 -2.79 10.77
N GLY A 114 15.13 -1.78 11.50
CA GLY A 114 15.53 -0.48 10.96
C GLY A 114 14.44 0.59 10.86
N HIS A 115 13.21 0.32 11.31
CA HIS A 115 12.12 1.30 11.37
C HIS A 115 11.56 1.40 12.79
N GLN A 116 11.09 2.59 13.18
CA GLN A 116 10.29 2.76 14.41
C GLN A 116 8.89 2.19 14.15
N ALA A 117 8.78 0.86 14.21
CA ALA A 117 7.51 0.17 14.06
C ALA A 117 6.87 -0.03 15.44
N GLU A 118 5.66 0.47 15.59
CA GLU A 118 4.85 0.27 16.78
C GLU A 118 3.73 -0.72 16.48
N VAL A 119 3.50 -1.67 17.38
CA VAL A 119 2.39 -2.61 17.33
C VAL A 119 1.45 -2.33 18.48
N LYS A 120 0.22 -1.94 18.16
CA LYS A 120 -0.87 -1.81 19.13
C LYS A 120 -1.79 -3.03 19.03
N VAL A 121 -1.88 -3.80 20.09
CA VAL A 121 -2.90 -4.84 20.22
C VAL A 121 -4.22 -4.15 20.55
N MET A 122 -5.20 -4.30 19.66
CA MET A 122 -6.52 -3.67 19.78
C MET A 122 -7.50 -4.57 20.53
N GLU A 123 -7.37 -5.88 20.31
CA GLU A 123 -8.27 -6.89 20.86
C GLU A 123 -7.57 -8.25 20.89
N LYS A 124 -7.76 -8.99 21.97
CA LYS A 124 -7.57 -10.44 22.07
C LYS A 124 -8.88 -11.06 22.52
N GLY A 125 -9.41 -12.05 21.81
CA GLY A 125 -10.66 -12.69 22.19
C GLY A 125 -10.87 -14.04 21.51
N LYS A 126 -11.77 -14.84 22.08
CA LYS A 126 -12.28 -16.05 21.44
C LYS A 126 -13.42 -15.69 20.52
N VAL A 127 -13.38 -16.24 19.33
CA VAL A 127 -14.44 -16.03 18.32
C VAL A 127 -14.71 -17.35 17.60
N PRO A 128 -15.94 -17.59 17.12
CA PRO A 128 -16.18 -18.68 16.19
C PRO A 128 -15.31 -18.49 14.95
N ALA A 129 -14.61 -19.54 14.52
CA ALA A 129 -13.77 -19.47 13.33
C ALA A 129 -14.60 -19.12 12.09
N PRO A 130 -14.29 -18.04 11.36
CA PRO A 130 -14.85 -17.83 10.04
C PRO A 130 -14.62 -19.07 9.16
N GLU A 131 -15.56 -19.40 8.28
CA GLU A 131 -15.53 -20.64 7.48
C GLU A 131 -14.17 -20.85 6.78
N ARG A 132 -13.64 -19.81 6.15
CA ARG A 132 -12.33 -19.83 5.51
C ARG A 132 -11.18 -20.12 6.50
N VAL A 133 -11.23 -19.51 7.68
CA VAL A 133 -10.23 -19.74 8.74
C VAL A 133 -10.32 -21.15 9.26
N ALA A 134 -11.52 -21.68 9.47
CA ALA A 134 -11.74 -23.06 9.91
C ALA A 134 -11.14 -24.07 8.92
N ILE A 135 -11.33 -23.84 7.62
CA ILE A 135 -10.74 -24.67 6.56
C ILE A 135 -9.21 -24.63 6.62
N LEU A 136 -8.62 -23.45 6.75
CA LEU A 136 -7.16 -23.26 6.74
C LEU A 136 -6.51 -23.80 8.02
N LEU A 137 -7.14 -23.59 9.19
CA LEU A 137 -6.69 -24.14 10.47
C LEU A 137 -7.03 -25.62 10.64
N ARG A 138 -7.83 -26.21 9.73
CA ARG A 138 -8.33 -27.59 9.81
C ARG A 138 -9.08 -27.89 11.10
N VAL A 139 -9.88 -26.92 11.56
CA VAL A 139 -10.78 -27.07 12.72
C VAL A 139 -12.24 -27.22 12.26
N PRO A 140 -13.14 -27.76 13.07
CA PRO A 140 -14.56 -27.82 12.76
C PRO A 140 -15.16 -26.44 12.47
N ALA A 141 -16.19 -26.38 11.63
CA ALA A 141 -16.92 -25.16 11.40
C ALA A 141 -17.57 -24.66 12.70
N GLY A 142 -17.35 -23.37 13.04
CA GLY A 142 -17.83 -22.78 14.27
C GLY A 142 -17.01 -23.07 15.52
N GLU A 143 -15.92 -23.82 15.40
CA GLU A 143 -14.96 -24.00 16.50
C GLU A 143 -14.44 -22.67 16.99
N GLU A 144 -14.27 -22.53 18.32
CA GLU A 144 -13.67 -21.32 18.89
C GLU A 144 -12.17 -21.26 18.59
N VAL A 145 -11.76 -20.11 18.07
CA VAL A 145 -10.34 -19.78 17.84
C VAL A 145 -9.98 -18.47 18.56
N THR A 146 -8.74 -18.34 18.95
CA THR A 146 -8.24 -17.08 19.50
C THR A 146 -7.93 -16.13 18.34
N ARG A 147 -8.54 -14.95 18.38
CA ARG A 147 -8.27 -13.88 17.44
C ARG A 147 -7.51 -12.75 18.11
N PHE A 148 -6.48 -12.26 17.46
CA PHE A 148 -5.80 -11.01 17.80
C PHE A 148 -6.05 -9.98 16.72
N LYS A 149 -6.50 -8.76 17.11
CA LYS A 149 -6.54 -7.59 16.25
C LYS A 149 -5.37 -6.66 16.57
N ARG A 150 -4.56 -6.35 15.58
CA ARG A 150 -3.38 -5.52 15.76
C ARG A 150 -3.34 -4.41 14.71
N LEU A 151 -2.97 -3.22 15.15
CA LEU A 151 -2.63 -2.11 14.28
C LEU A 151 -1.12 -1.90 14.32
N ARG A 152 -0.48 -1.92 13.17
CA ARG A 152 0.93 -1.60 13.04
C ARG A 152 1.08 -0.22 12.45
N SER A 153 1.90 0.60 13.11
CA SER A 153 2.27 1.94 12.65
C SER A 153 3.76 2.00 12.38
N VAL A 154 4.15 2.78 11.39
CA VAL A 154 5.56 3.04 11.03
C VAL A 154 5.71 4.52 10.80
N ASP A 155 6.77 5.12 11.31
CA ASP A 155 7.04 6.56 11.21
C ASP A 155 5.84 7.42 11.66
N GLY A 156 5.19 7.01 12.76
CA GLY A 156 4.09 7.73 13.39
C GLY A 156 2.73 7.63 12.67
N GLY A 157 2.58 6.77 11.67
CA GLY A 157 1.30 6.60 10.99
C GLY A 157 0.93 5.14 10.72
N PRO A 158 -0.37 4.80 10.63
CA PRO A 158 -0.83 3.44 10.41
C PRO A 158 -0.31 2.90 9.07
N LEU A 159 0.17 1.66 9.09
CA LEU A 159 0.66 0.94 7.92
C LEU A 159 -0.20 -0.28 7.61
N SER A 160 -0.53 -1.09 8.62
CA SER A 160 -1.31 -2.31 8.42
C SER A 160 -2.22 -2.64 9.59
N TYR A 161 -3.40 -3.18 9.26
CA TYR A 161 -4.33 -3.81 10.19
C TYR A 161 -4.26 -5.31 10.01
N ILE A 162 -4.08 -6.04 11.12
CA ILE A 162 -3.75 -7.47 11.13
C ILE A 162 -4.72 -8.22 12.02
N LEU A 163 -5.31 -9.28 11.49
CA LEU A 163 -6.16 -10.24 12.19
C LEU A 163 -5.45 -11.58 12.19
N SER A 164 -4.98 -12.05 13.35
CA SER A 164 -4.37 -13.37 13.52
C SER A 164 -5.35 -14.30 14.18
N TYR A 165 -5.50 -15.50 13.64
CA TYR A 165 -6.34 -16.57 14.15
C TYR A 165 -5.48 -17.78 14.45
N LEU A 166 -5.57 -18.27 15.68
CA LEU A 166 -4.88 -19.45 16.17
C LEU A 166 -5.88 -20.38 16.84
N THR A 167 -5.57 -21.66 16.94
CA THR A 167 -6.37 -22.52 17.81
C THR A 167 -6.37 -21.95 19.23
N THR A 168 -7.44 -22.19 19.99
CA THR A 168 -7.56 -21.67 21.36
C THR A 168 -6.39 -22.11 22.21
N GLU A 169 -5.93 -23.36 22.06
CA GLU A 169 -4.80 -23.94 22.78
C GLU A 169 -3.50 -23.14 22.59
N ILE A 170 -3.18 -22.74 21.37
CA ILE A 170 -1.99 -21.94 21.04
C ILE A 170 -2.21 -20.48 21.46
N GLY A 171 -3.35 -19.90 21.10
CA GLY A 171 -3.62 -18.47 21.28
C GLY A 171 -3.72 -18.04 22.75
N GLU A 172 -4.17 -18.91 23.65
CA GLU A 172 -4.25 -18.61 25.09
C GLU A 172 -2.87 -18.41 25.72
N GLN A 173 -1.84 -19.06 25.20
CA GLN A 173 -0.47 -18.98 25.71
C GLN A 173 0.26 -17.69 25.30
N ILE A 174 -0.32 -16.90 24.38
CA ILE A 174 0.25 -15.64 23.89
C ILE A 174 -0.51 -14.47 24.52
N SER A 175 0.20 -13.61 25.27
CA SER A 175 -0.39 -12.40 25.86
C SER A 175 -0.31 -11.22 24.90
N GLU A 176 -1.15 -10.20 25.16
CA GLU A 176 -1.07 -8.93 24.42
C GLU A 176 0.29 -8.23 24.59
N ARG A 177 0.89 -8.35 25.79
CA ARG A 177 2.21 -7.80 26.09
C ARG A 177 3.32 -8.47 25.28
N ASP A 178 3.23 -9.77 25.04
CA ASP A 178 4.19 -10.48 24.20
C ASP A 178 4.22 -9.89 22.79
N LEU A 179 3.02 -9.61 22.21
CA LEU A 179 2.88 -9.08 20.87
C LEU A 179 3.28 -7.60 20.71
N GLN A 180 3.45 -6.87 21.79
CA GLN A 180 4.02 -5.51 21.77
C GLN A 180 5.53 -5.53 21.57
N SER A 181 6.19 -6.59 21.99
CA SER A 181 7.66 -6.71 22.03
C SER A 181 8.21 -7.68 20.98
N HIS A 182 7.41 -8.63 20.52
CA HIS A 182 7.85 -9.70 19.62
C HIS A 182 6.85 -9.95 18.48
N THR A 183 7.33 -10.48 17.40
CA THR A 183 6.47 -10.94 16.29
C THR A 183 5.74 -12.23 16.67
N MET A 184 4.63 -12.53 15.99
CA MET A 184 3.91 -13.77 16.25
C MET A 184 4.76 -15.00 15.92
N LEU A 185 5.50 -14.98 14.82
CA LEU A 185 6.38 -16.10 14.44
C LEU A 185 7.45 -16.34 15.50
N HIS A 186 8.09 -15.28 16.01
CA HIS A 186 9.06 -15.41 17.11
C HIS A 186 8.43 -16.04 18.36
N LEU A 187 7.20 -15.63 18.71
CA LEU A 187 6.52 -16.20 19.86
C LEU A 187 6.16 -17.69 19.65
N LEU A 188 5.75 -18.05 18.46
CA LEU A 188 5.46 -19.46 18.11
C LEU A 188 6.72 -20.32 18.23
N GLU A 189 7.86 -19.85 17.74
CA GLU A 189 9.13 -20.58 17.77
C GLU A 189 9.80 -20.54 19.15
N GLU A 190 10.09 -19.35 19.66
CA GLU A 190 10.95 -19.21 20.85
C GLU A 190 10.19 -19.37 22.16
N LYS A 191 8.92 -18.94 22.22
CA LYS A 191 8.13 -19.07 23.45
C LYS A 191 7.39 -20.42 23.53
N LEU A 192 6.80 -20.85 22.41
CA LEU A 192 5.98 -22.05 22.40
C LEU A 192 6.72 -23.31 21.88
N GLY A 193 7.93 -23.15 21.36
CA GLY A 193 8.75 -24.26 20.86
C GLY A 193 8.18 -24.92 19.60
N ILE A 194 7.32 -24.22 18.85
CA ILE A 194 6.73 -24.78 17.63
C ILE A 194 7.73 -24.58 16.48
N SER A 195 8.27 -25.68 15.99
CA SER A 195 9.13 -25.64 14.80
C SER A 195 8.30 -25.27 13.58
N LEU A 196 8.53 -24.09 12.99
CA LEU A 196 7.81 -23.63 11.81
C LEU A 196 8.39 -24.22 10.53
N GLY A 197 7.51 -24.51 9.58
CA GLY A 197 7.85 -25.11 8.29
C GLY A 197 7.43 -24.23 7.13
N THR A 198 6.28 -24.51 6.53
CA THR A 198 5.79 -23.76 5.35
C THR A 198 5.00 -22.52 5.78
N ILE A 199 5.31 -21.40 5.16
CA ILE A 199 4.48 -20.20 5.23
C ILE A 199 3.97 -19.90 3.82
N ARG A 200 2.65 -19.80 3.68
CA ARG A 200 1.98 -19.49 2.41
C ARG A 200 1.40 -18.11 2.45
N HIS A 201 1.73 -17.28 1.47
CA HIS A 201 1.11 -15.99 1.25
C HIS A 201 0.24 -16.00 0.00
N SER A 202 -0.98 -15.47 0.12
CA SER A 202 -1.84 -15.11 -0.99
C SER A 202 -2.06 -13.61 -0.95
N VAL A 203 -1.76 -12.90 -2.04
CA VAL A 203 -1.78 -11.44 -2.08
C VAL A 203 -2.73 -10.97 -3.16
N GLU A 204 -3.64 -10.07 -2.81
CA GLU A 204 -4.61 -9.49 -3.74
C GLU A 204 -4.91 -8.03 -3.41
N SER A 205 -5.49 -7.32 -4.36
CA SER A 205 -6.05 -5.99 -4.14
C SER A 205 -7.45 -6.11 -3.57
N ALA A 206 -7.73 -5.41 -2.47
CA ALA A 206 -9.05 -5.33 -1.86
C ALA A 206 -9.49 -3.88 -1.68
N LYS A 207 -10.79 -3.68 -1.45
CA LYS A 207 -11.33 -2.37 -1.06
C LYS A 207 -11.44 -2.31 0.46
N ALA A 208 -10.99 -1.20 1.06
CA ALA A 208 -11.16 -0.98 2.48
C ALA A 208 -12.65 -0.94 2.84
N ASN A 209 -13.05 -1.79 3.78
CA ASN A 209 -14.35 -1.66 4.44
C ASN A 209 -14.30 -0.57 5.52
N ILE A 210 -15.40 -0.31 6.21
CA ILE A 210 -15.51 0.75 7.22
C ILE A 210 -14.47 0.55 8.34
N GLU A 211 -14.30 -0.67 8.86
CA GLU A 211 -13.35 -0.97 9.93
C GLU A 211 -11.90 -0.74 9.48
N VAL A 212 -11.52 -1.32 8.35
CA VAL A 212 -10.19 -1.18 7.76
C VAL A 212 -9.88 0.29 7.46
N ALA A 213 -10.83 1.01 6.84
CA ALA A 213 -10.66 2.41 6.50
C ALA A 213 -10.43 3.28 7.75
N SER A 214 -11.25 3.07 8.79
CA SER A 214 -11.14 3.81 10.05
C SER A 214 -9.81 3.57 10.75
N LEU A 215 -9.35 2.32 10.83
CA LEU A 215 -8.11 1.95 11.51
C LEU A 215 -6.86 2.39 10.74
N LEU A 216 -6.90 2.32 9.43
CA LEU A 216 -5.77 2.74 8.58
C LEU A 216 -5.76 4.24 8.28
N GLY A 217 -6.80 4.99 8.66
CA GLY A 217 -6.92 6.42 8.38
C GLY A 217 -7.00 6.73 6.88
N ILE A 218 -7.75 5.92 6.14
CA ILE A 218 -7.99 6.05 4.69
C ILE A 218 -9.49 6.14 4.40
N SER A 219 -9.86 6.40 3.16
CA SER A 219 -11.27 6.46 2.74
C SER A 219 -11.88 5.06 2.61
N VAL A 220 -13.20 4.95 2.87
CA VAL A 220 -13.94 3.71 2.55
C VAL A 220 -13.86 3.44 1.05
N PHE A 221 -13.69 2.18 0.68
CA PHE A 221 -13.44 1.69 -0.68
C PHE A 221 -12.08 2.09 -1.28
N GLU A 222 -11.21 2.78 -0.55
CA GLU A 222 -9.84 3.00 -0.99
C GLU A 222 -9.11 1.65 -1.16
N PRO A 223 -8.27 1.49 -2.21
CA PRO A 223 -7.53 0.26 -2.43
C PRO A 223 -6.56 -0.04 -1.30
N VAL A 224 -6.55 -1.28 -0.84
CA VAL A 224 -5.57 -1.83 0.09
C VAL A 224 -4.94 -3.08 -0.51
N LEU A 225 -3.71 -3.37 -0.13
CA LEU A 225 -3.12 -4.68 -0.39
C LEU A 225 -3.59 -5.62 0.72
N TYR A 226 -4.37 -6.63 0.36
CA TYR A 226 -4.76 -7.70 1.27
C TYR A 226 -3.81 -8.87 1.12
N MET A 227 -3.34 -9.40 2.25
CA MET A 227 -2.48 -10.57 2.29
C MET A 227 -3.06 -11.57 3.28
N GLU A 228 -3.43 -12.75 2.78
CA GLU A 228 -3.72 -13.92 3.59
C GLU A 228 -2.43 -14.71 3.80
N THR A 229 -2.12 -15.00 5.05
CA THR A 229 -0.97 -15.83 5.41
C THR A 229 -1.44 -17.06 6.17
N ALA A 230 -1.03 -18.25 5.74
CA ALA A 230 -1.21 -19.48 6.48
C ALA A 230 0.15 -20.04 6.88
N VAL A 231 0.34 -20.21 8.19
CA VAL A 231 1.59 -20.72 8.80
C VAL A 231 1.39 -22.16 9.22
N TYR A 232 2.35 -23.00 8.87
CA TYR A 232 2.34 -24.42 9.19
C TYR A 232 3.60 -24.82 9.97
N SER A 233 3.47 -25.77 10.89
CA SER A 233 4.61 -26.37 11.55
C SER A 233 5.47 -27.18 10.57
N ALA A 234 6.64 -27.62 11.02
CA ALA A 234 7.52 -28.48 10.23
C ALA A 234 6.85 -29.82 9.87
N GLU A 235 5.90 -30.28 10.69
CA GLU A 235 5.07 -31.46 10.47
C GLU A 235 3.86 -31.22 9.57
N GLY A 236 3.70 -29.98 9.07
CA GLY A 236 2.61 -29.58 8.18
C GLY A 236 1.26 -29.36 8.88
N GLN A 237 1.25 -29.19 10.21
CA GLN A 237 0.05 -28.81 10.94
C GLN A 237 -0.16 -27.28 10.84
N PRO A 238 -1.39 -26.80 10.59
CA PRO A 238 -1.65 -25.38 10.59
C PRO A 238 -1.52 -24.82 12.01
N VAL A 239 -0.85 -23.66 12.12
CA VAL A 239 -0.55 -22.99 13.40
C VAL A 239 -1.26 -21.66 13.50
N GLU A 240 -1.23 -20.86 12.42
CA GLU A 240 -1.80 -19.52 12.36
C GLU A 240 -2.37 -19.23 10.99
N VAL A 241 -3.50 -18.51 10.96
CA VAL A 241 -4.03 -17.85 9.76
C VAL A 241 -4.09 -16.35 10.02
N VAL A 242 -3.59 -15.57 9.09
CA VAL A 242 -3.49 -14.11 9.24
C VAL A 242 -4.12 -13.40 8.06
N ASP A 243 -4.99 -12.44 8.34
CA ASP A 243 -5.48 -11.46 7.39
C ASP A 243 -4.76 -10.14 7.64
N SER A 244 -4.05 -9.64 6.67
CA SER A 244 -3.34 -8.36 6.76
C SER A 244 -3.82 -7.41 5.68
N TYR A 245 -4.23 -6.22 6.10
CA TYR A 245 -4.64 -5.13 5.23
C TYR A 245 -3.59 -4.04 5.31
N PHE A 246 -2.90 -3.79 4.20
CA PHE A 246 -1.84 -2.77 4.12
C PHE A 246 -2.31 -1.56 3.33
N ARG A 247 -1.92 -0.39 3.76
CA ARG A 247 -2.08 0.84 2.98
C ARG A 247 -1.30 0.75 1.69
N ALA A 248 -1.99 0.83 0.54
CA ALA A 248 -1.37 0.69 -0.77
C ALA A 248 -0.41 1.85 -1.12
N ASP A 249 -0.62 3.04 -0.53
CA ASP A 249 0.24 4.21 -0.69
C ASP A 249 1.53 4.15 0.14
N ARG A 250 1.60 3.25 1.15
CA ARG A 250 2.74 3.15 2.08
C ARG A 250 3.44 1.79 2.07
N TYR A 251 2.84 0.78 1.44
CA TYR A 251 3.35 -0.58 1.45
C TYR A 251 3.53 -1.14 0.04
N ARG A 252 4.65 -1.82 -0.17
CA ARG A 252 4.95 -2.58 -1.40
C ARG A 252 5.44 -3.97 -1.02
N TYR A 253 4.76 -5.00 -1.52
CA TYR A 253 5.24 -6.37 -1.39
C TYR A 253 6.26 -6.68 -2.50
N THR A 254 7.45 -7.12 -2.11
CA THR A 254 8.52 -7.48 -3.06
C THR A 254 9.02 -8.88 -2.73
N VAL A 255 9.06 -9.74 -3.72
CA VAL A 255 9.63 -11.10 -3.63
C VAL A 255 10.73 -11.23 -4.68
N GLU A 256 11.89 -11.70 -4.26
CA GLU A 256 12.99 -12.04 -5.15
C GLU A 256 13.05 -13.55 -5.38
N LEU A 257 12.81 -13.98 -6.62
CA LEU A 257 12.83 -15.39 -7.00
C LEU A 257 14.14 -15.71 -7.76
N ILE A 258 14.98 -16.54 -7.16
CA ILE A 258 16.24 -16.98 -7.78
C ILE A 258 16.00 -18.26 -8.56
N ARG A 259 16.28 -18.24 -9.87
CA ARG A 259 16.16 -19.45 -10.72
C ARG A 259 17.20 -20.51 -10.29
N SER A 260 16.77 -21.75 -10.16
CA SER A 260 17.59 -22.88 -9.71
C SER A 260 18.89 -23.09 -10.49
N GLN A 261 18.96 -22.68 -11.74
CA GLN A 261 20.21 -22.70 -12.54
C GLN A 261 21.27 -21.71 -12.03
N GLN A 262 20.85 -20.59 -11.45
CA GLN A 262 21.75 -19.59 -10.87
C GLN A 262 22.40 -20.13 -9.58
N LEU A 263 21.61 -20.78 -8.74
CA LEU A 263 22.09 -21.44 -7.50
C LEU A 263 23.16 -22.51 -7.77
N ARG A 264 23.05 -23.23 -8.90
CA ARG A 264 24.09 -24.21 -9.31
C ARG A 264 25.38 -23.55 -9.73
N LYS A 265 25.32 -22.40 -10.44
CA LYS A 265 26.52 -21.65 -10.87
C LYS A 265 27.23 -21.00 -9.67
N ASP A 266 26.50 -20.47 -8.71
CA ASP A 266 27.06 -19.82 -7.51
C ASP A 266 27.68 -20.83 -6.55
N ARG A 267 27.12 -22.05 -6.44
CA ARG A 267 27.75 -23.16 -5.71
C ARG A 267 29.02 -23.69 -6.39
N ALA A 268 29.04 -23.66 -7.71
CA ALA A 268 30.25 -24.10 -8.47
C ALA A 268 31.42 -23.09 -8.42
N LYS A 269 31.11 -21.78 -8.19
CA LYS A 269 32.11 -20.74 -8.00
C LYS A 269 32.68 -20.65 -6.59
N ARG A 270 32.04 -21.30 -5.60
CA ARG A 270 32.49 -21.32 -4.19
C ARG A 270 33.24 -22.59 -3.81
N ARG A 271 33.49 -23.47 -4.77
CA ARG A 271 34.40 -24.64 -4.67
C ARG A 271 35.64 -24.37 -5.48
#